data_6838941428802720eb440efd0bb97e8d
#
_entry.id   6838941428802720eb440efd0bb97e8d
#
_cell.length_a   1.000
_cell.length_b   1.000
_cell.length_c   1.000
_cell.angle_alpha   90.00
_cell.angle_beta   90.00
_cell.angle_gamma   90.00
#
_symmetry.space_group_name_H-M   'P 1'
#
loop_
_entity.id
_entity.type
_entity.pdbx_description
1 polymer ?
#
loop_
_entity_poly.entity_id
_entity_poly.type
_entity_poly.pdbx_seq_one_letter_code
_entity_poly.pdbx_strand_id
1 'polypeptide(L)'
;MTYQKVATMVASIGVPYAYYQFPVGTAQPTPFVCFYFDGSNDLYADDTNYQKIRPLTIELYTDNKDFALEATVEGILSSNGLTFARSESWIDSERMNMVVYTTDVIITS
;
A
#
# COMPACT_ATOMS: atom_id res chain seq x y z
N MET A 1 -0.33 -9.87 -11.61
CA MET A 1 0.73 -9.55 -10.62
C MET A 1 0.70 -10.57 -9.50
N THR A 2 1.83 -10.97 -9.00
CA THR A 2 1.90 -11.89 -7.85
C THR A 2 1.99 -11.12 -6.55
N TYR A 3 1.70 -11.77 -5.43
CA TYR A 3 1.88 -11.15 -4.11
C TYR A 3 3.34 -10.75 -3.90
N GLN A 4 4.27 -11.57 -4.38
CA GLN A 4 5.70 -11.27 -4.26
C GLN A 4 6.08 -10.02 -5.06
N LYS A 5 5.51 -9.83 -6.24
CA LYS A 5 5.73 -8.61 -7.02
C LYS A 5 5.19 -7.38 -6.31
N VAL A 6 4.06 -7.51 -5.61
CA VAL A 6 3.53 -6.40 -4.82
C VAL A 6 4.51 -6.02 -3.71
N ALA A 7 5.06 -7.01 -3.00
CA ALA A 7 6.04 -6.74 -1.96
C ALA A 7 7.30 -6.08 -2.53
N THR A 8 7.77 -6.53 -3.69
CA THR A 8 8.90 -5.93 -4.38
C THR A 8 8.62 -4.49 -4.78
N MET A 9 7.41 -4.24 -5.27
CA MET A 9 6.96 -2.89 -5.62
C MET A 9 7.00 -1.97 -4.40
N VAL A 10 6.46 -2.43 -3.27
CA VAL A 10 6.48 -1.65 -2.04
C VAL A 10 7.91 -1.41 -1.56
N ALA A 11 8.77 -2.43 -1.63
CA ALA A 11 10.17 -2.30 -1.26
C ALA A 11 10.89 -1.24 -2.10
N SER A 12 10.48 -1.06 -3.36
CA SER A 12 11.12 -0.10 -4.27
C SER A 12 10.85 1.36 -3.90
N ILE A 13 9.93 1.63 -2.95
CA ILE A 13 9.71 2.98 -2.45
C ILE A 13 10.97 3.50 -1.76
N GLY A 14 11.75 2.60 -1.13
CA GLY A 14 13.04 2.98 -0.56
C GLY A 14 12.98 3.38 0.91
N VAL A 15 11.88 3.12 1.60
CA VAL A 15 11.73 3.37 3.03
C VAL A 15 11.39 2.06 3.73
N PRO A 16 11.56 1.97 5.06
CA PRO A 16 11.17 0.76 5.79
C PRO A 16 9.70 0.44 5.56
N TYR A 17 9.40 -0.84 5.39
CA TYR A 17 8.03 -1.28 5.12
C TYR A 17 7.71 -2.56 5.87
N ALA A 18 6.43 -2.77 6.15
CA ALA A 18 5.94 -3.99 6.79
C ALA A 18 4.58 -4.34 6.23
N TYR A 19 4.28 -5.63 6.21
CA TYR A 19 2.94 -6.09 5.90
C TYR A 19 2.06 -5.90 7.14
N TYR A 20 1.00 -5.12 6.99
CA TYR A 20 0.01 -4.78 8.00
C TYR A 20 0.54 -3.80 9.05
N GLN A 21 1.52 -4.19 9.84
CA GLN A 21 2.11 -3.34 10.87
C GLN A 21 3.49 -3.84 11.26
N PHE A 22 4.27 -2.96 11.86
CA PHE A 22 5.55 -3.36 12.44
C PHE A 22 5.31 -4.12 13.75
N PRO A 23 6.28 -4.97 14.18
CA PRO A 23 6.11 -5.73 15.42
C PRO A 23 5.80 -4.85 16.61
N VAL A 24 4.94 -5.36 17.49
CA VAL A 24 4.56 -4.66 18.73
C VAL A 24 5.80 -4.41 19.59
N GLY A 25 5.88 -3.20 20.15
CA GLY A 25 7.01 -2.79 20.97
C GLY A 25 8.17 -2.19 20.20
N THR A 26 8.07 -2.17 18.85
CA THR A 26 9.07 -1.56 18.00
C THR A 26 8.57 -0.20 17.54
N ALA A 27 9.22 0.88 17.99
CA ALA A 27 8.91 2.21 17.51
C ALA A 27 9.65 2.40 16.18
N GLN A 28 8.88 2.44 15.09
CA GLN A 28 9.47 2.61 13.76
C GLN A 28 9.60 4.11 13.44
N PRO A 29 10.83 4.61 13.24
CA PRO A 29 11.01 6.02 12.84
C PRO A 29 10.40 6.28 11.46
N THR A 30 9.78 7.44 11.30
CA THR A 30 9.29 7.91 10.01
C THR A 30 10.47 8.32 9.12
N PRO A 31 10.34 8.24 7.78
CA PRO A 31 9.17 7.72 7.06
C PRO A 31 9.14 6.20 7.01
N PHE A 32 7.95 5.64 6.96
CA PHE A 32 7.78 4.20 6.75
C PHE A 32 6.46 3.92 6.06
N VAL A 33 6.32 2.68 5.58
CA VAL A 33 5.13 2.23 4.85
C VAL A 33 4.60 0.95 5.46
N CYS A 34 3.28 0.87 5.60
CA CYS A 34 2.59 -0.38 5.88
C CYS A 34 1.68 -0.69 4.70
N PHE A 35 1.58 -1.95 4.33
CA PHE A 35 0.69 -2.35 3.24
C PHE A 35 -0.04 -3.63 3.59
N TYR A 36 -1.23 -3.80 3.03
CA TYR A 36 -2.02 -5.00 3.26
C TYR A 36 -3.10 -5.13 2.21
N PHE A 37 -3.60 -6.36 2.09
CA PHE A 37 -4.75 -6.67 1.25
C PHE A 37 -5.99 -6.75 2.14
N ASP A 38 -7.03 -6.00 1.75
CA ASP A 38 -8.23 -5.86 2.56
C ASP A 38 -9.42 -6.43 1.79
N GLY A 39 -9.68 -7.72 2.00
CA GLY A 39 -10.80 -8.39 1.36
C GLY A 39 -10.52 -8.83 -0.06
N SER A 40 -11.56 -8.95 -0.85
CA SER A 40 -11.46 -9.39 -2.23
C SER A 40 -12.63 -8.84 -3.05
N ASN A 41 -12.34 -8.56 -4.32
CA ASN A 41 -13.34 -8.17 -5.32
C ASN A 41 -13.26 -9.12 -6.51
N ASP A 42 -13.15 -10.41 -6.22
CA ASP A 42 -12.95 -11.43 -7.26
C ASP A 42 -14.06 -11.45 -8.27
N LEU A 43 -13.70 -11.67 -9.52
CA LEU A 43 -14.66 -11.89 -10.58
C LEU A 43 -14.98 -13.39 -10.63
N TYR A 44 -16.27 -13.71 -10.57
CA TYR A 44 -16.75 -15.10 -10.57
C TYR A 44 -17.26 -15.48 -11.95
N ALA A 45 -17.00 -16.74 -12.33
CA ALA A 45 -17.56 -17.35 -13.53
C ALA A 45 -17.68 -18.85 -13.26
N ASP A 46 -18.84 -19.45 -13.61
CA ASP A 46 -19.11 -20.89 -13.45
C ASP A 46 -18.82 -21.39 -12.03
N ASP A 47 -19.27 -20.62 -11.02
CA ASP A 47 -19.11 -20.92 -9.59
C ASP A 47 -17.65 -20.99 -9.12
N THR A 48 -16.73 -20.41 -9.88
CA THR A 48 -15.33 -20.31 -9.47
C THR A 48 -14.86 -18.87 -9.53
N ASN A 49 -13.77 -18.57 -8.82
CA ASN A 49 -13.14 -17.27 -8.89
C ASN A 49 -12.33 -17.17 -10.17
N TYR A 50 -12.95 -16.64 -11.21
CA TYR A 50 -12.34 -16.50 -12.53
C TYR A 50 -11.09 -15.60 -12.48
N GLN A 51 -11.18 -14.50 -11.74
CA GLN A 51 -10.08 -13.54 -11.63
C GLN A 51 -10.01 -13.06 -10.19
N LYS A 52 -8.81 -13.15 -9.61
CA LYS A 52 -8.59 -12.72 -8.23
C LYS A 52 -8.25 -11.25 -8.20
N ILE A 53 -9.16 -10.44 -7.72
CA ILE A 53 -8.96 -9.01 -7.55
C ILE A 53 -8.87 -8.72 -6.06
N ARG A 54 -7.71 -8.23 -5.63
CA ARG A 54 -7.41 -7.97 -4.21
C ARG A 54 -7.20 -6.49 -3.99
N PRO A 55 -8.04 -5.84 -3.19
CA PRO A 55 -7.79 -4.46 -2.80
C PRO A 55 -6.49 -4.37 -2.03
N LEU A 56 -5.61 -3.50 -2.48
CA LEU A 56 -4.33 -3.23 -1.82
C LEU A 56 -4.39 -1.86 -1.18
N THR A 57 -4.04 -1.79 0.10
CA THR A 57 -3.90 -0.54 0.82
C THR A 57 -2.43 -0.31 1.14
N ILE A 58 -1.94 0.89 0.84
CA ILE A 58 -0.59 1.32 1.19
C ILE A 58 -0.72 2.56 2.05
N GLU A 59 -0.16 2.51 3.25
CA GLU A 59 -0.17 3.62 4.19
C GLU A 59 1.24 4.18 4.31
N LEU A 60 1.41 5.44 3.91
CA LEU A 60 2.68 6.14 4.00
C LEU A 60 2.65 7.08 5.20
N TYR A 61 3.59 6.89 6.13
CA TYR A 61 3.70 7.69 7.34
C TYR A 61 4.94 8.58 7.27
N THR A 62 4.75 9.87 7.52
CA THR A 62 5.83 10.86 7.52
C THR A 62 5.66 11.81 8.71
N ASP A 63 6.75 12.40 9.18
CA ASP A 63 6.67 13.41 10.24
C ASP A 63 5.92 14.64 9.77
N ASN A 64 6.30 15.11 8.59
CA ASN A 64 5.70 16.28 7.95
C ASN A 64 5.22 15.90 6.58
N LYS A 65 4.40 16.76 5.98
CA LYS A 65 3.96 16.58 4.61
C LYS A 65 5.17 16.44 3.69
N ASP A 66 5.24 15.34 2.93
CA ASP A 66 6.36 15.02 2.04
C ASP A 66 5.85 14.76 0.63
N PHE A 67 5.72 15.83 -0.14
CA PHE A 67 5.20 15.73 -1.52
C PHE A 67 6.11 14.89 -2.41
N ALA A 68 7.43 14.96 -2.20
CA ALA A 68 8.37 14.21 -3.02
C ALA A 68 8.24 12.70 -2.81
N LEU A 69 8.09 12.27 -1.57
CA LEU A 69 7.92 10.86 -1.26
C LEU A 69 6.56 10.34 -1.74
N GLU A 70 5.52 11.16 -1.61
CA GLU A 70 4.20 10.83 -2.15
C GLU A 70 4.28 10.65 -3.67
N ALA A 71 4.98 11.53 -4.36
CA ALA A 71 5.17 11.42 -5.80
C ALA A 71 5.91 10.13 -6.18
N THR A 72 6.86 9.71 -5.36
CA THR A 72 7.57 8.45 -5.55
C THR A 72 6.62 7.27 -5.47
N VAL A 73 5.78 7.21 -4.46
CA VAL A 73 4.79 6.13 -4.30
C VAL A 73 3.82 6.13 -5.47
N GLU A 74 3.30 7.30 -5.84
CA GLU A 74 2.32 7.42 -6.91
C GLU A 74 2.92 7.03 -8.26
N GLY A 75 4.17 7.43 -8.50
CA GLY A 75 4.89 7.04 -9.72
C GLY A 75 5.12 5.54 -9.81
N ILE A 76 5.43 4.89 -8.69
CA ILE A 76 5.62 3.44 -8.64
C ILE A 76 4.31 2.73 -8.94
N LEU A 77 3.21 3.16 -8.35
CA LEU A 77 1.90 2.58 -8.64
C LEU A 77 1.54 2.73 -10.11
N SER A 78 1.70 3.92 -10.64
CA SER A 78 1.39 4.19 -12.06
C SER A 78 2.27 3.39 -13.01
N SER A 79 3.56 3.26 -12.71
CA SER A 79 4.48 2.50 -13.56
C SER A 79 4.19 1.01 -13.56
N ASN A 80 3.48 0.52 -12.55
CA ASN A 80 3.01 -0.86 -12.47
C ASN A 80 1.58 -1.03 -13.04
N GLY A 81 1.06 0.00 -13.68
CA GLY A 81 -0.26 -0.06 -14.31
C GLY A 81 -1.42 0.01 -13.33
N LEU A 82 -1.20 0.48 -12.12
CA LEU A 82 -2.22 0.55 -11.09
C LEU A 82 -2.79 1.95 -10.98
N THR A 83 -4.11 2.06 -11.04
CA THR A 83 -4.81 3.28 -10.71
C THR A 83 -5.12 3.26 -9.21
N PHE A 84 -5.16 4.41 -8.59
CA PHE A 84 -5.33 4.47 -7.14
C PHE A 84 -6.20 5.63 -6.73
N ALA A 85 -6.83 5.47 -5.57
CA ALA A 85 -7.42 6.58 -4.83
C ALA A 85 -6.51 6.89 -3.66
N ARG A 86 -6.50 8.17 -3.22
CA ARG A 86 -5.70 8.55 -2.07
C ARG A 86 -6.55 9.34 -1.08
N SER A 87 -6.22 9.20 0.19
CA SER A 87 -6.75 10.02 1.25
C SER A 87 -5.62 10.37 2.21
N GLU A 88 -5.83 11.39 3.01
CA GLU A 88 -4.78 11.91 3.88
C GLU A 88 -5.37 12.28 5.23
N SER A 89 -4.64 12.00 6.29
CA SER A 89 -5.04 12.41 7.62
C SER A 89 -3.81 12.68 8.49
N TRP A 90 -4.00 13.51 9.49
CA TRP A 90 -2.99 13.76 10.51
C TRP A 90 -3.33 12.93 11.73
N ILE A 91 -2.36 12.13 12.19
CA ILE A 91 -2.52 11.30 13.38
C ILE A 91 -1.96 12.10 14.56
N ASP A 92 -2.85 12.76 15.30
CA ASP A 92 -2.43 13.68 16.34
C ASP A 92 -1.71 12.99 17.48
N SER A 93 -2.17 11.81 17.89
CA SER A 93 -1.57 11.05 18.99
C SER A 93 -0.12 10.65 18.69
N GLU A 94 0.21 10.41 17.43
CA GLU A 94 1.54 9.98 17.00
C GLU A 94 2.33 11.14 16.36
N ARG A 95 1.68 12.28 16.17
CA ARG A 95 2.25 13.47 15.54
C ARG A 95 2.89 13.15 14.20
N MET A 96 2.13 12.47 13.34
CA MET A 96 2.61 12.08 12.02
C MET A 96 1.49 12.22 10.99
N ASN A 97 1.90 12.43 9.75
CA ASN A 97 1.01 12.48 8.60
C ASN A 97 0.87 11.10 7.99
N MET A 98 -0.35 10.72 7.62
CA MET A 98 -0.62 9.45 6.96
C MET A 98 -1.31 9.71 5.64
N VAL A 99 -0.72 9.19 4.55
CA VAL A 99 -1.37 9.17 3.24
C VAL A 99 -1.69 7.73 2.90
N VAL A 100 -2.94 7.47 2.58
CA VAL A 100 -3.42 6.13 2.28
C VAL A 100 -3.73 6.04 0.79
N TYR A 101 -3.14 5.05 0.14
CA TYR A 101 -3.39 4.74 -1.27
C TYR A 101 -4.13 3.41 -1.35
N THR A 102 -5.23 3.38 -2.10
CA THR A 102 -5.99 2.16 -2.33
C THR A 102 -6.07 1.88 -3.82
N THR A 103 -5.85 0.63 -4.17
CA THR A 103 -5.90 0.19 -5.57
C THR A 103 -6.35 -1.26 -5.61
N ASP A 104 -6.86 -1.70 -6.74
CA ASP A 104 -7.20 -3.11 -6.96
C ASP A 104 -6.09 -3.77 -7.74
N VAL A 105 -5.61 -4.91 -7.24
CA VAL A 105 -4.54 -5.68 -7.87
C VAL A 105 -5.11 -7.00 -8.36
N ILE A 106 -4.87 -7.32 -9.63
CA ILE A 106 -5.22 -8.62 -10.18
C ILE A 106 -4.08 -9.57 -9.83
N ILE A 107 -4.38 -10.57 -9.01
CA ILE A 107 -3.39 -11.56 -8.57
C ILE A 107 -3.41 -12.75 -9.51
N THR A 108 -2.27 -13.07 -10.06
CA THR A 108 -2.13 -14.14 -11.06
C THR A 108 -1.47 -15.39 -10.51
N SER A 109 -1.43 -15.55 -9.20
CA SER A 109 -1.00 -16.75 -8.47
C SER A 109 -0.04 -16.45 -7.35
#